data_c42847489bb016aece0b738f7a301e99
#
_entry.id   c42847489bb016aece0b738f7a301e99
#
_cell.length_a   1.000
_cell.length_b   1.000
_cell.length_c   1.000
_cell.angle_alpha   90.00
_cell.angle_beta   90.00
_cell.angle_gamma   90.00
#
_symmetry.space_group_name_H-M   'P 1'
#
loop_
_entity.id
_entity.type
_entity.pdbx_description
1 polymer ?
#
loop_
_entity_poly.entity_id
_entity_poly.type
_entity_poly.pdbx_seq_one_letter_code
_entity_poly.pdbx_strand_id
1 'polypeptide(L)'
;VTLRHDSTAGAPGAGVTLAGGGSENTILGDHTLTIDGVAGTVTLDGGGPLSIPQAGDADFTDFVVMNEDGAEVHLDFSAYAGGSSTATLSGAGSISIDGTNFTALTFAETDLQLIDKKSGAVLHVDTTKVHRAGVELVGFDGAANVFDAMMGAINDLENSDDLSADEMAARLEMRLGEIDRNHENMLESISVLGSRLSRIESALGSLDSMDTELASHLSAVEDADLASVVTDATQAEQTMQLAQMAGSRLMQNSLLNFLR
;
A
#
# COMPACT_ATOMS: atom_id res chain seq x y z
N VAL A 1 -0.35 4.21 10.90
CA VAL A 1 -0.13 5.49 11.63
C VAL A 1 1.10 6.17 11.05
N THR A 2 1.00 7.47 10.80
CA THR A 2 2.10 8.29 10.29
C THR A 2 2.57 9.23 11.39
N LEU A 3 3.84 9.14 11.73
CA LEU A 3 4.53 10.06 12.64
C LEU A 3 5.35 11.04 11.82
N ARG A 4 5.12 12.32 11.97
CA ARG A 4 5.81 13.37 11.23
C ARG A 4 6.68 14.20 12.17
N HIS A 5 7.92 14.43 11.79
CA HIS A 5 8.77 15.43 12.40
C HIS A 5 8.35 16.84 11.93
N ASP A 6 8.15 17.75 12.83
CA ASP A 6 7.73 19.12 12.51
C ASP A 6 8.87 20.13 12.67
N SER A 7 9.73 19.96 13.68
CA SER A 7 10.91 20.80 13.90
C SER A 7 11.85 20.20 14.95
N THR A 8 13.12 20.59 14.90
CA THR A 8 14.10 20.28 15.95
C THR A 8 14.52 21.57 16.66
N ALA A 9 14.39 21.57 17.98
CA ALA A 9 14.91 22.62 18.85
C ALA A 9 16.22 22.15 19.51
N GLY A 10 17.08 23.11 19.87
CA GLY A 10 18.38 22.86 20.48
C GLY A 10 19.52 23.18 19.51
N ALA A 11 20.71 23.33 20.06
CA ALA A 11 21.94 23.60 19.29
C ALA A 11 22.94 22.49 19.61
N PRO A 12 23.51 21.81 18.59
CA PRO A 12 24.52 20.75 18.77
C PRO A 12 25.75 21.18 19.58
N GLY A 13 26.14 22.46 19.49
CA GLY A 13 27.33 22.99 20.17
C GLY A 13 28.63 22.76 19.42
N ALA A 14 29.74 23.12 19.99
CA ALA A 14 31.10 23.01 19.41
C ALA A 14 31.26 23.62 17.99
N GLY A 15 30.38 24.52 17.60
CA GLY A 15 30.33 25.09 16.24
C GLY A 15 29.60 24.26 15.21
N VAL A 16 29.03 23.11 15.60
CA VAL A 16 28.15 22.28 14.74
C VAL A 16 26.77 22.86 14.75
N THR A 17 26.08 22.83 13.63
CA THR A 17 24.69 23.27 13.48
C THR A 17 23.84 22.15 12.86
N LEU A 18 22.52 22.30 12.91
CA LEU A 18 21.62 21.38 12.22
C LEU A 18 21.64 21.67 10.72
N ALA A 19 21.90 20.66 9.90
CA ALA A 19 21.82 20.79 8.45
C ALA A 19 20.40 21.13 8.02
N GLY A 20 20.22 21.99 7.04
CA GLY A 20 18.90 22.42 6.57
C GLY A 20 17.99 23.00 7.66
N GLY A 21 18.56 23.45 8.82
CA GLY A 21 17.78 23.89 9.96
C GLY A 21 17.03 22.77 10.68
N GLY A 22 17.43 21.51 10.47
CA GLY A 22 16.81 20.32 11.07
C GLY A 22 15.54 19.83 10.40
N SER A 23 15.25 20.29 9.18
CA SER A 23 14.06 19.89 8.43
C SER A 23 14.06 18.41 8.00
N GLU A 24 15.24 17.81 7.88
CA GLU A 24 15.42 16.42 7.47
C GLU A 24 15.59 15.46 8.66
N ASN A 25 15.61 15.98 9.87
CA ASN A 25 15.69 15.18 11.07
C ASN A 25 14.44 14.30 11.23
N THR A 26 14.64 13.14 11.83
CA THR A 26 13.53 12.23 12.15
C THR A 26 13.32 12.01 13.66
N ILE A 27 14.12 12.65 14.50
CA ILE A 27 13.98 12.57 15.96
C ILE A 27 12.64 13.12 16.44
N LEU A 28 12.05 12.44 17.44
CA LEU A 28 10.86 12.88 18.16
C LEU A 28 11.08 12.76 19.66
N GLY A 29 10.73 13.83 20.40
CA GLY A 29 11.06 13.93 21.81
C GLY A 29 12.49 14.39 22.05
N ASP A 30 13.00 14.15 23.27
CA ASP A 30 14.32 14.61 23.70
C ASP A 30 15.39 13.55 23.42
N HIS A 31 16.44 13.97 22.69
CA HIS A 31 17.57 13.16 22.33
C HIS A 31 18.88 13.81 22.77
N THR A 32 19.86 13.02 23.17
CA THR A 32 21.15 13.50 23.60
C THR A 32 22.21 13.31 22.51
N LEU A 33 22.67 14.43 21.95
CA LEU A 33 23.79 14.44 21.00
C LEU A 33 25.10 14.69 21.77
N THR A 34 26.10 13.84 21.56
CA THR A 34 27.42 14.00 22.12
C THR A 34 28.46 14.08 21.02
N ILE A 35 29.20 15.18 20.97
CA ILE A 35 30.36 15.43 20.10
C ILE A 35 31.59 15.33 20.99
N ASP A 36 32.49 14.40 20.71
CA ASP A 36 33.76 14.25 21.41
C ASP A 36 34.90 14.62 20.46
N GLY A 37 35.38 15.86 20.58
CA GLY A 37 36.51 16.37 19.79
C GLY A 37 37.85 15.74 20.14
N VAL A 38 37.98 15.10 21.29
CA VAL A 38 39.20 14.38 21.69
C VAL A 38 39.25 13.00 21.06
N ALA A 39 38.16 12.27 21.13
CA ALA A 39 38.02 10.98 20.47
C ALA A 39 37.73 11.10 18.96
N GLY A 40 37.33 12.27 18.49
CA GLY A 40 36.97 12.53 17.08
C GLY A 40 35.68 11.80 16.69
N THR A 41 34.71 11.72 17.61
CA THR A 41 33.47 10.95 17.40
C THR A 41 32.20 11.77 17.74
N VAL A 42 31.10 11.38 17.13
CA VAL A 42 29.78 11.88 17.46
C VAL A 42 28.82 10.71 17.68
N THR A 43 27.93 10.84 18.68
CA THR A 43 26.92 9.83 19.02
C THR A 43 25.58 10.49 19.29
N LEU A 44 24.51 9.78 19.00
CA LEU A 44 23.14 10.14 19.36
C LEU A 44 22.62 9.10 20.36
N ASP A 45 22.15 9.55 21.53
CA ASP A 45 21.62 8.71 22.65
C ASP A 45 22.58 7.60 23.12
N GLY A 46 23.88 7.81 22.98
CA GLY A 46 24.88 6.79 23.33
C GLY A 46 24.98 5.63 22.34
N GLY A 47 24.38 5.76 21.15
CA GLY A 47 24.53 4.79 20.07
C GLY A 47 25.96 4.62 19.55
N GLY A 48 26.13 3.89 18.46
CA GLY A 48 27.46 3.63 17.89
C GLY A 48 28.21 4.92 17.53
N PRO A 49 29.49 5.09 17.98
CA PRO A 49 30.27 6.27 17.68
C PRO A 49 30.62 6.34 16.20
N LEU A 50 30.27 7.45 15.55
CA LEU A 50 30.67 7.78 14.18
C LEU A 50 31.85 8.75 14.20
N SER A 51 32.77 8.59 13.27
CA SER A 51 33.92 9.53 13.14
C SER A 51 33.43 10.88 12.64
N ILE A 52 33.91 11.98 13.26
CA ILE A 52 33.59 13.33 12.83
C ILE A 52 34.13 13.54 11.40
N PRO A 53 33.31 14.01 10.44
CA PRO A 53 33.74 14.21 9.06
C PRO A 53 34.80 15.29 8.96
N GLN A 54 35.68 15.19 7.95
CA GLN A 54 36.75 16.16 7.68
C GLN A 54 36.32 17.14 6.59
N ALA A 55 36.93 18.31 6.62
CA ALA A 55 36.72 19.32 5.56
C ALA A 55 37.09 18.72 4.19
N GLY A 56 36.10 18.60 3.31
CA GLY A 56 36.24 18.00 1.98
C GLY A 56 35.54 16.65 1.82
N ASP A 57 35.07 16.07 2.91
CA ASP A 57 34.18 14.90 2.83
C ASP A 57 32.81 15.29 2.25
N ALA A 58 32.19 14.38 1.53
CA ALA A 58 30.91 14.64 0.85
C ALA A 58 29.78 14.98 1.81
N ASP A 59 29.85 14.42 3.02
CA ASP A 59 28.85 14.53 4.11
C ASP A 59 29.19 15.62 5.13
N PHE A 60 30.25 16.44 4.88
CA PHE A 60 30.72 17.46 5.83
C PHE A 60 29.66 18.51 6.20
N THR A 61 28.74 18.81 5.29
CA THR A 61 27.65 19.79 5.48
C THR A 61 26.29 19.16 5.77
N ASP A 62 26.21 17.83 5.64
CA ASP A 62 25.00 17.05 5.89
C ASP A 62 25.37 15.66 6.43
N PHE A 63 25.94 15.64 7.63
CA PHE A 63 26.39 14.42 8.28
C PHE A 63 25.26 13.80 9.09
N VAL A 64 24.86 12.57 8.74
CA VAL A 64 23.75 11.86 9.38
C VAL A 64 24.25 11.04 10.56
N VAL A 65 23.69 11.32 11.74
CA VAL A 65 23.91 10.54 12.96
C VAL A 65 22.63 9.85 13.35
N MET A 66 22.69 8.53 13.53
CA MET A 66 21.55 7.70 13.84
C MET A 66 21.70 7.04 15.22
N ASN A 67 20.62 6.94 15.99
CA ASN A 67 20.59 6.16 17.23
C ASN A 67 20.21 4.70 16.96
N GLU A 68 20.13 3.88 18.02
CA GLU A 68 19.75 2.46 17.92
C GLU A 68 18.32 2.23 17.44
N ASP A 69 17.42 3.20 17.67
CA ASP A 69 16.01 3.14 17.25
C ASP A 69 15.82 3.59 15.80
N GLY A 70 16.90 4.03 15.12
CA GLY A 70 16.86 4.53 13.76
C GLY A 70 16.35 5.98 13.64
N ALA A 71 16.38 6.76 14.72
CA ALA A 71 16.14 8.19 14.66
C ALA A 71 17.39 8.90 14.16
N GLU A 72 17.22 9.85 13.24
CA GLU A 72 18.30 10.50 12.50
C GLU A 72 18.37 12.00 12.82
N VAL A 73 19.60 12.50 12.93
CA VAL A 73 19.91 13.92 13.02
C VAL A 73 20.92 14.28 11.94
N HIS A 74 20.62 15.31 11.18
CA HIS A 74 21.46 15.87 10.12
C HIS A 74 22.27 17.05 10.66
N LEU A 75 23.59 16.96 10.58
CA LEU A 75 24.55 17.91 11.17
C LEU A 75 25.41 18.56 10.11
N ASP A 76 25.64 19.88 10.27
CA ASP A 76 26.59 20.66 9.46
C ASP A 76 27.83 20.98 10.30
N PHE A 77 28.99 20.46 9.88
CA PHE A 77 30.27 20.62 10.52
C PHE A 77 31.08 21.79 9.95
N SER A 78 30.54 22.64 9.05
CA SER A 78 31.26 23.73 8.38
C SER A 78 31.95 24.71 9.34
N ALA A 79 31.38 24.94 10.52
CA ALA A 79 31.92 25.82 11.55
C ALA A 79 32.49 25.06 12.75
N TYR A 80 32.66 23.75 12.67
CA TYR A 80 33.27 22.95 13.73
C TYR A 80 34.75 23.31 13.95
N ALA A 81 35.11 23.61 15.18
CA ALA A 81 36.43 24.05 15.55
C ALA A 81 37.25 23.06 16.43
N GLY A 82 36.83 21.80 16.49
CA GLY A 82 37.54 20.75 17.23
C GLY A 82 37.18 20.65 18.72
N GLY A 83 36.05 21.19 19.15
CA GLY A 83 35.58 21.13 20.53
C GLY A 83 34.71 19.91 20.84
N SER A 84 34.53 19.63 22.16
CA SER A 84 33.55 18.65 22.63
C SER A 84 32.30 19.35 23.12
N SER A 85 31.14 18.70 22.96
CA SER A 85 29.81 19.22 23.38
C SER A 85 28.85 18.07 23.67
N THR A 86 28.00 18.23 24.67
CA THR A 86 26.85 17.40 24.87
C THR A 86 25.62 18.29 24.91
N ALA A 87 24.65 18.02 24.06
CA ALA A 87 23.48 18.85 23.89
C ALA A 87 22.21 17.99 23.84
N THR A 88 21.11 18.52 24.37
CA THR A 88 19.79 17.95 24.15
C THR A 88 19.17 18.58 22.92
N LEU A 89 18.75 17.75 22.00
CA LEU A 89 17.95 18.10 20.83
C LEU A 89 16.52 17.63 21.07
N SER A 90 15.53 18.51 20.93
CA SER A 90 14.13 18.18 21.11
C SER A 90 13.41 18.20 19.79
N GLY A 91 12.96 17.03 19.33
CA GLY A 91 12.17 16.87 18.11
C GLY A 91 10.69 17.08 18.41
N ALA A 92 10.09 18.14 17.86
CA ALA A 92 8.64 18.28 17.84
C ALA A 92 8.05 17.48 16.70
N GLY A 93 6.91 16.87 16.92
CA GLY A 93 6.24 16.10 15.88
C GLY A 93 4.75 15.97 16.06
N SER A 94 4.14 15.37 15.08
CA SER A 94 2.70 15.14 15.03
C SER A 94 2.38 13.75 14.51
N ILE A 95 1.25 13.22 14.93
CA ILE A 95 0.78 11.87 14.61
C ILE A 95 -0.54 11.93 13.86
N SER A 96 -0.71 11.06 12.89
CA SER A 96 -1.95 10.91 12.13
C SER A 96 -2.28 9.44 11.89
N ILE A 97 -3.55 9.09 11.99
CA ILE A 97 -4.06 7.76 11.64
C ILE A 97 -4.42 7.67 10.14
N ASP A 98 -4.83 8.78 9.52
CA ASP A 98 -5.32 8.86 8.14
C ASP A 98 -4.33 9.54 7.16
N GLY A 99 -3.17 9.99 7.66
CA GLY A 99 -2.16 10.73 6.90
C GLY A 99 -2.55 12.17 6.53
N THR A 100 -3.72 12.65 6.96
CA THR A 100 -4.23 13.97 6.60
C THR A 100 -4.47 14.87 7.82
N ASN A 101 -5.00 14.31 8.91
CA ASN A 101 -5.28 15.04 10.14
C ASN A 101 -4.19 14.71 11.16
N PHE A 102 -3.30 15.67 11.42
CA PHE A 102 -2.20 15.52 12.36
C PHE A 102 -2.51 16.15 13.70
N THR A 103 -2.22 15.41 14.78
CA THR A 103 -2.31 15.86 16.17
C THR A 103 -0.89 16.01 16.70
N ALA A 104 -0.56 17.15 17.31
CA ALA A 104 0.76 17.40 17.88
C ALA A 104 1.04 16.44 19.06
N LEU A 105 2.28 15.95 19.14
CA LEU A 105 2.74 15.06 20.20
C LEU A 105 3.31 15.86 21.37
N THR A 106 2.95 15.46 22.59
CA THR A 106 3.52 16.02 23.83
C THR A 106 4.56 15.12 24.47
N PHE A 107 4.70 13.87 24.01
CA PHE A 107 5.61 12.83 24.51
C PHE A 107 5.45 12.50 26.00
N ALA A 108 4.35 12.93 26.61
CA ALA A 108 4.04 12.70 28.03
C ALA A 108 2.70 11.98 28.23
N GLU A 109 1.95 11.76 27.16
CA GLU A 109 0.62 11.16 27.23
C GLU A 109 0.72 9.64 27.07
N THR A 110 0.15 8.91 28.02
CA THR A 110 0.06 7.44 27.97
C THR A 110 -1.20 6.95 27.27
N ASP A 111 -2.13 7.85 26.95
CA ASP A 111 -3.43 7.53 26.33
C ASP A 111 -3.92 8.66 25.43
N LEU A 112 -3.15 8.96 24.39
CA LEU A 112 -3.56 9.92 23.36
C LEU A 112 -4.62 9.29 22.46
N GLN A 113 -5.82 9.88 22.42
CA GLN A 113 -6.90 9.43 21.56
C GLN A 113 -6.79 10.06 20.17
N LEU A 114 -6.66 9.22 19.15
CA LEU A 114 -6.71 9.60 17.75
C LEU A 114 -8.00 9.08 17.13
N ILE A 115 -8.76 9.95 16.49
CA ILE A 115 -10.03 9.59 15.85
C ILE A 115 -9.87 9.66 14.33
N ASP A 116 -10.09 8.53 13.67
CA ASP A 116 -10.26 8.53 12.21
C ASP A 116 -11.65 9.09 11.85
N LYS A 117 -11.67 10.26 11.26
CA LYS A 117 -12.93 10.95 10.88
C LYS A 117 -13.72 10.22 9.80
N LYS A 118 -13.13 9.28 9.08
CA LYS A 118 -13.82 8.53 8.02
C LYS A 118 -14.52 7.29 8.55
N SER A 119 -13.83 6.52 9.40
CA SER A 119 -14.36 5.28 9.95
C SER A 119 -14.97 5.45 11.34
N GLY A 120 -14.66 6.55 12.04
CA GLY A 120 -15.00 6.74 13.45
C GLY A 120 -14.15 5.89 14.41
N ALA A 121 -13.16 5.18 13.89
CA ALA A 121 -12.26 4.37 14.70
C ALA A 121 -11.43 5.25 15.63
N VAL A 122 -11.28 4.83 16.89
CA VAL A 122 -10.47 5.51 17.89
C VAL A 122 -9.23 4.66 18.17
N LEU A 123 -8.06 5.28 18.05
CA LEU A 123 -6.78 4.70 18.42
C LEU A 123 -6.29 5.36 19.71
N HIS A 124 -5.88 4.56 20.67
CA HIS A 124 -5.23 4.99 21.90
C HIS A 124 -3.72 4.76 21.76
N VAL A 125 -2.91 5.78 21.92
CA VAL A 125 -1.46 5.73 21.72
C VAL A 125 -0.74 6.21 22.99
N ASP A 126 0.21 5.39 23.45
CA ASP A 126 1.21 5.80 24.43
C ASP A 126 2.34 6.55 23.70
N THR A 127 2.37 7.87 23.88
CA THR A 127 3.34 8.74 23.22
C THR A 127 4.71 8.76 23.89
N THR A 128 4.83 8.20 25.10
CA THR A 128 6.08 8.22 25.88
C THR A 128 7.20 7.37 25.28
N LYS A 129 6.85 6.50 24.34
CA LYS A 129 7.78 5.59 23.63
C LYS A 129 7.98 5.94 22.16
N VAL A 130 7.49 7.10 21.76
CA VAL A 130 7.63 7.57 20.38
C VAL A 130 8.92 8.41 20.29
N HIS A 131 9.91 7.91 19.56
CA HIS A 131 11.25 8.53 19.49
C HIS A 131 11.67 8.91 18.06
N ARG A 132 10.93 8.47 17.04
CA ARG A 132 11.27 8.82 15.64
C ARG A 132 10.03 9.05 14.78
N ALA A 133 10.21 9.89 13.76
CA ALA A 133 9.25 10.06 12.69
C ALA A 133 9.31 8.89 11.70
N GLY A 134 8.20 8.59 11.07
CA GLY A 134 8.09 7.52 10.08
C GLY A 134 6.69 6.95 10.00
N VAL A 135 6.55 5.90 9.23
CA VAL A 135 5.31 5.12 9.17
C VAL A 135 5.48 3.87 10.03
N GLU A 136 4.76 3.81 11.12
CA GLU A 136 4.75 2.65 12.00
C GLU A 136 3.48 1.82 11.77
N LEU A 137 3.67 0.51 11.60
CA LEU A 137 2.57 -0.44 11.64
C LEU A 137 2.18 -0.65 13.09
N VAL A 138 1.18 0.03 13.54
CA VAL A 138 0.63 -0.19 14.88
C VAL A 138 -0.30 -1.39 14.81
N GLY A 139 0.08 -2.46 15.49
CA GLY A 139 -0.82 -3.56 15.79
C GLY A 139 -1.86 -3.06 16.79
N PHE A 140 -3.10 -3.03 16.39
CA PHE A 140 -4.18 -2.74 17.33
C PHE A 140 -4.50 -4.03 18.08
N ASP A 141 -4.22 -4.09 19.33
CA ASP A 141 -4.83 -5.08 20.20
C ASP A 141 -6.34 -4.80 20.20
N GLY A 142 -7.08 -5.61 19.46
CA GLY A 142 -8.54 -5.66 19.45
C GLY A 142 -9.30 -4.89 18.37
N ALA A 143 -8.67 -4.08 17.51
CA ALA A 143 -9.43 -3.18 16.61
C ALA A 143 -9.95 -3.80 15.31
N ALA A 144 -9.49 -4.97 14.90
CA ALA A 144 -9.88 -5.55 13.61
C ALA A 144 -10.17 -7.06 13.64
N ASN A 145 -10.02 -7.71 14.78
CA ASN A 145 -10.17 -9.15 14.89
C ASN A 145 -11.26 -9.50 15.92
N VAL A 146 -12.38 -10.03 15.42
CA VAL A 146 -13.48 -10.50 16.27
C VAL A 146 -12.99 -11.47 17.34
N PHE A 147 -12.01 -12.30 17.03
CA PHE A 147 -11.46 -13.26 17.99
C PHE A 147 -10.71 -12.59 19.13
N ASP A 148 -9.93 -11.54 18.86
CA ASP A 148 -9.21 -10.79 19.89
C ASP A 148 -10.19 -9.99 20.76
N ALA A 149 -11.24 -9.40 20.18
CA ALA A 149 -12.30 -8.75 20.92
C ALA A 149 -13.04 -9.73 21.86
N MET A 150 -13.32 -10.94 21.36
CA MET A 150 -13.94 -12.00 22.19
C MET A 150 -13.00 -12.51 23.28
N MET A 151 -11.72 -12.73 22.97
CA MET A 151 -10.73 -13.14 23.96
C MET A 151 -10.50 -12.06 25.01
N GLY A 152 -10.45 -10.79 24.61
CA GLY A 152 -10.38 -9.65 25.53
C GLY A 152 -11.59 -9.59 26.45
N ALA A 153 -12.80 -9.80 25.93
CA ALA A 153 -14.01 -9.85 26.73
C ALA A 153 -14.01 -11.03 27.74
N ILE A 154 -13.47 -12.19 27.34
CA ILE A 154 -13.30 -13.35 28.23
C ILE A 154 -12.32 -13.00 29.37
N ASN A 155 -11.14 -12.44 29.03
CA ASN A 155 -10.15 -12.06 30.02
C ASN A 155 -10.68 -10.99 31.02
N ASP A 156 -11.42 -10.01 30.51
CA ASP A 156 -12.06 -8.97 31.35
C ASP A 156 -13.14 -9.59 32.26
N LEU A 157 -13.90 -10.58 31.79
CA LEU A 157 -14.88 -11.33 32.60
C LEU A 157 -14.24 -12.24 33.64
N GLU A 158 -13.09 -12.84 33.33
CA GLU A 158 -12.31 -13.64 34.28
C GLU A 158 -11.64 -12.75 35.35
N ASN A 159 -11.63 -11.43 35.13
CA ASN A 159 -11.05 -10.43 36.03
C ASN A 159 -9.60 -10.76 36.46
N SER A 160 -8.80 -11.16 35.49
CA SER A 160 -7.38 -11.53 35.72
C SER A 160 -6.53 -10.39 36.29
N ASP A 161 -7.00 -9.13 36.09
CA ASP A 161 -6.31 -7.90 36.51
C ASP A 161 -6.80 -7.37 37.87
N ASP A 162 -7.64 -8.12 38.60
CA ASP A 162 -8.22 -7.73 39.92
C ASP A 162 -8.93 -6.36 39.87
N LEU A 163 -9.67 -6.08 38.78
CA LEU A 163 -10.39 -4.80 38.60
C LEU A 163 -11.56 -4.65 39.58
N SER A 164 -11.85 -3.41 39.95
CA SER A 164 -13.08 -3.07 40.69
C SER A 164 -14.33 -3.30 39.81
N ALA A 165 -15.49 -3.44 40.42
CA ALA A 165 -16.75 -3.69 39.72
C ALA A 165 -17.09 -2.57 38.69
N ASP A 166 -16.76 -1.31 39.01
CA ASP A 166 -16.99 -0.17 38.15
C ASP A 166 -16.04 -0.15 36.94
N GLU A 167 -14.75 -0.49 37.14
CA GLU A 167 -13.76 -0.60 36.08
C GLU A 167 -14.08 -1.78 35.17
N MET A 168 -14.50 -2.92 35.73
CA MET A 168 -14.94 -4.07 34.95
C MET A 168 -16.16 -3.73 34.06
N ALA A 169 -17.14 -3.02 34.62
CA ALA A 169 -18.32 -2.60 33.88
C ALA A 169 -17.95 -1.67 32.72
N ALA A 170 -17.05 -0.71 32.92
CA ALA A 170 -16.56 0.22 31.92
C ALA A 170 -15.78 -0.53 30.79
N ARG A 171 -14.93 -1.50 31.16
CA ARG A 171 -14.22 -2.33 30.17
C ARG A 171 -15.16 -3.20 29.35
N LEU A 172 -16.16 -3.83 29.99
CA LEU A 172 -17.15 -4.64 29.28
C LEU A 172 -18.01 -3.81 28.33
N GLU A 173 -18.38 -2.59 28.70
CA GLU A 173 -19.08 -1.66 27.80
C GLU A 173 -18.23 -1.31 26.58
N MET A 174 -16.94 -1.05 26.77
CA MET A 174 -15.98 -0.82 25.67
C MET A 174 -15.86 -2.04 24.76
N ARG A 175 -15.77 -3.27 25.34
CA ARG A 175 -15.70 -4.52 24.56
C ARG A 175 -16.97 -4.78 23.76
N LEU A 176 -18.13 -4.50 24.32
CA LEU A 176 -19.40 -4.60 23.59
C LEU A 176 -19.40 -3.65 22.37
N GLY A 177 -18.94 -2.41 22.55
CA GLY A 177 -18.80 -1.47 21.45
C GLY A 177 -17.76 -1.91 20.39
N GLU A 178 -16.72 -2.64 20.77
CA GLU A 178 -15.77 -3.26 19.82
C GLU A 178 -16.41 -4.41 19.04
N ILE A 179 -17.19 -5.28 19.71
CA ILE A 179 -17.89 -6.39 19.09
C ILE A 179 -18.94 -5.87 18.10
N ASP A 180 -19.71 -4.85 18.45
CA ASP A 180 -20.70 -4.24 17.57
C ASP A 180 -20.04 -3.63 16.32
N ARG A 181 -18.94 -2.91 16.46
CA ARG A 181 -18.18 -2.36 15.33
C ARG A 181 -17.61 -3.47 14.42
N ASN A 182 -17.06 -4.53 15.01
CA ASN A 182 -16.57 -5.67 14.26
C ASN A 182 -17.70 -6.36 13.49
N HIS A 183 -18.89 -6.47 14.08
CA HIS A 183 -20.08 -7.01 13.42
C HIS A 183 -20.52 -6.14 12.23
N GLU A 184 -20.55 -4.81 12.40
CA GLU A 184 -20.84 -3.88 11.30
C GLU A 184 -19.82 -3.98 10.16
N ASN A 185 -18.54 -4.03 10.47
CA ASN A 185 -17.45 -4.21 9.48
C ASN A 185 -17.56 -5.54 8.73
N MET A 186 -17.98 -6.61 9.43
CA MET A 186 -18.25 -7.92 8.77
C MET A 186 -19.44 -7.83 7.82
N LEU A 187 -20.53 -7.18 8.22
CA LEU A 187 -21.70 -6.98 7.37
C LEU A 187 -21.37 -6.16 6.13
N GLU A 188 -20.59 -5.10 6.28
CA GLU A 188 -20.10 -4.30 5.15
C GLU A 188 -19.23 -5.14 4.21
N SER A 189 -18.29 -5.92 4.76
CA SER A 189 -17.43 -6.81 3.98
C SER A 189 -18.23 -7.86 3.21
N ILE A 190 -19.26 -8.44 3.83
CA ILE A 190 -20.19 -9.39 3.19
C ILE A 190 -20.98 -8.70 2.08
N SER A 191 -21.45 -7.48 2.29
CA SER A 191 -22.16 -6.69 1.27
C SER A 191 -21.27 -6.40 0.06
N VAL A 192 -20.00 -5.99 0.30
CA VAL A 192 -19.02 -5.79 -0.77
C VAL A 192 -18.73 -7.08 -1.52
N LEU A 193 -18.57 -8.19 -0.82
CA LEU A 193 -18.37 -9.51 -1.45
C LEU A 193 -19.58 -9.91 -2.28
N GLY A 194 -20.81 -9.73 -1.76
CA GLY A 194 -22.04 -9.98 -2.47
C GLY A 194 -22.16 -9.18 -3.77
N SER A 195 -21.81 -7.90 -3.72
CA SER A 195 -21.83 -7.05 -4.90
C SER A 195 -20.78 -7.46 -5.95
N ARG A 196 -19.59 -7.90 -5.50
CA ARG A 196 -18.54 -8.44 -6.39
C ARG A 196 -18.96 -9.75 -7.03
N LEU A 197 -19.59 -10.65 -6.25
CA LEU A 197 -20.11 -11.91 -6.76
C LEU A 197 -21.18 -11.67 -7.85
N SER A 198 -22.13 -10.79 -7.60
CA SER A 198 -23.15 -10.41 -8.59
C SER A 198 -22.56 -9.84 -9.88
N ARG A 199 -21.48 -9.03 -9.77
CA ARG A 199 -20.76 -8.53 -10.94
C ARG A 199 -20.07 -9.65 -11.72
N ILE A 200 -19.48 -10.64 -11.02
CA ILE A 200 -18.85 -11.81 -11.67
C ILE A 200 -19.90 -12.63 -12.37
N GLU A 201 -21.05 -12.91 -11.73
CA GLU A 201 -22.17 -13.63 -12.34
C GLU A 201 -22.70 -12.92 -13.59
N SER A 202 -22.86 -11.61 -13.53
CA SER A 202 -23.25 -10.79 -14.70
C SER A 202 -22.22 -10.85 -15.82
N ALA A 203 -20.92 -10.81 -15.50
CA ALA A 203 -19.87 -10.93 -16.48
C ALA A 203 -19.82 -12.32 -17.13
N LEU A 204 -20.02 -13.39 -16.34
CA LEU A 204 -20.13 -14.76 -16.86
C LEU A 204 -21.32 -14.91 -17.79
N GLY A 205 -22.49 -14.38 -17.42
CA GLY A 205 -23.68 -14.40 -18.29
C GLY A 205 -23.45 -13.61 -19.60
N SER A 206 -22.71 -12.51 -19.53
CA SER A 206 -22.35 -11.74 -20.73
C SER A 206 -21.39 -12.50 -21.65
N LEU A 207 -20.41 -13.20 -21.07
CA LEU A 207 -19.47 -14.05 -21.83
C LEU A 207 -20.19 -15.24 -22.50
N ASP A 208 -21.11 -15.91 -21.80
CA ASP A 208 -21.91 -16.99 -22.35
C ASP A 208 -22.79 -16.51 -23.53
N SER A 209 -23.37 -15.32 -23.40
CA SER A 209 -24.12 -14.70 -24.50
C SER A 209 -23.24 -14.38 -25.70
N MET A 210 -22.04 -13.85 -25.46
CA MET A 210 -21.05 -13.57 -26.53
C MET A 210 -20.58 -14.85 -27.21
N ASP A 211 -20.34 -15.93 -26.46
CA ASP A 211 -19.94 -17.23 -27.01
C ASP A 211 -21.02 -17.78 -27.93
N THR A 212 -22.27 -17.71 -27.51
CA THR A 212 -23.44 -18.13 -28.32
C THR A 212 -23.56 -17.28 -29.59
N GLU A 213 -23.38 -15.95 -29.50
CA GLU A 213 -23.41 -15.07 -30.66
C GLU A 213 -22.27 -15.34 -31.63
N LEU A 214 -21.05 -15.56 -31.10
CA LEU A 214 -19.88 -15.92 -31.90
C LEU A 214 -20.07 -17.25 -32.65
N ALA A 215 -20.62 -18.26 -31.96
CA ALA A 215 -20.94 -19.55 -32.57
C ALA A 215 -21.98 -19.40 -33.70
N SER A 216 -23.00 -18.54 -33.49
CA SER A 216 -23.98 -18.24 -34.51
C SER A 216 -23.38 -17.50 -35.71
N HIS A 217 -22.52 -16.53 -35.47
CA HIS A 217 -21.80 -15.83 -36.57
C HIS A 217 -20.87 -16.74 -37.33
N LEU A 218 -20.13 -17.62 -36.64
CA LEU A 218 -19.26 -18.60 -37.26
C LEU A 218 -20.05 -19.53 -38.18
N SER A 219 -21.16 -20.10 -37.71
CA SER A 219 -22.05 -20.95 -38.51
C SER A 219 -22.60 -20.21 -39.72
N ALA A 220 -23.00 -18.95 -39.57
CA ALA A 220 -23.49 -18.16 -40.72
C ALA A 220 -22.43 -17.90 -41.78
N VAL A 221 -21.16 -17.72 -41.37
CA VAL A 221 -20.04 -17.52 -42.28
C VAL A 221 -19.69 -18.85 -43.01
N GLU A 222 -19.61 -19.94 -42.23
CA GLU A 222 -19.34 -21.28 -42.81
C GLU A 222 -20.43 -21.72 -43.80
N ASP A 223 -21.71 -21.53 -43.46
CA ASP A 223 -22.84 -21.85 -44.34
C ASP A 223 -22.84 -21.00 -45.62
N ALA A 224 -22.51 -19.72 -45.52
CA ALA A 224 -22.41 -18.85 -46.70
C ALA A 224 -21.25 -19.25 -47.65
N ASP A 225 -20.11 -19.63 -47.08
CA ASP A 225 -18.93 -20.07 -47.84
C ASP A 225 -19.22 -21.41 -48.53
N LEU A 226 -19.87 -22.36 -47.84
CA LEU A 226 -20.27 -23.63 -48.41
C LEU A 226 -21.25 -23.47 -49.58
N ALA A 227 -22.23 -22.60 -49.47
CA ALA A 227 -23.19 -22.29 -50.51
C ALA A 227 -22.51 -21.68 -51.74
N SER A 228 -21.54 -20.81 -51.55
CA SER A 228 -20.73 -20.27 -52.65
C SER A 228 -19.93 -21.34 -53.36
N VAL A 229 -19.23 -22.20 -52.63
CA VAL A 229 -18.42 -23.29 -53.18
C VAL A 229 -19.27 -24.27 -53.96
N VAL A 230 -20.45 -24.65 -53.47
CA VAL A 230 -21.37 -25.53 -54.21
C VAL A 230 -21.88 -24.88 -55.47
N THR A 231 -22.18 -23.58 -55.45
CA THR A 231 -22.59 -22.85 -56.65
C THR A 231 -21.49 -22.78 -57.69
N ASP A 232 -20.28 -22.48 -57.28
CA ASP A 232 -19.10 -22.42 -58.16
C ASP A 232 -18.76 -23.81 -58.76
N ALA A 233 -18.87 -24.89 -57.98
CA ALA A 233 -18.70 -26.25 -58.43
C ALA A 233 -19.72 -26.66 -59.48
N THR A 234 -21.01 -26.36 -59.26
CA THR A 234 -22.07 -26.65 -60.23
C THR A 234 -21.90 -25.87 -61.54
N GLN A 235 -21.46 -24.60 -61.43
CA GLN A 235 -21.18 -23.78 -62.63
C GLN A 235 -19.95 -24.32 -63.40
N ALA A 236 -18.91 -24.78 -62.72
CA ALA A 236 -17.76 -25.42 -63.32
C ALA A 236 -18.13 -26.74 -64.04
N GLU A 237 -18.99 -27.58 -63.42
CA GLU A 237 -19.50 -28.78 -64.06
C GLU A 237 -20.31 -28.48 -65.34
N GLN A 238 -21.20 -27.49 -65.28
CA GLN A 238 -21.96 -27.05 -66.44
C GLN A 238 -21.02 -26.58 -67.61
N THR A 239 -20.05 -25.78 -67.24
CA THR A 239 -19.05 -25.27 -68.22
C THR A 239 -18.25 -26.42 -68.86
N MET A 240 -17.88 -27.41 -68.08
CA MET A 240 -17.18 -28.60 -68.53
C MET A 240 -18.05 -29.42 -69.49
N GLN A 241 -19.33 -29.64 -69.19
CA GLN A 241 -20.29 -30.35 -70.07
C GLN A 241 -20.49 -29.59 -71.40
N LEU A 242 -20.62 -28.26 -71.34
CA LEU A 242 -20.73 -27.43 -72.54
C LEU A 242 -19.47 -27.52 -73.41
N ALA A 243 -18.28 -27.50 -72.82
CA ALA A 243 -16.99 -27.66 -73.51
C ALA A 243 -16.88 -29.03 -74.18
N GLN A 244 -17.29 -30.11 -73.51
CA GLN A 244 -17.32 -31.47 -74.09
C GLN A 244 -18.31 -31.55 -75.23
N MET A 245 -19.49 -30.99 -75.15
CA MET A 245 -20.44 -30.96 -76.26
C MET A 245 -19.95 -30.14 -77.43
N ALA A 246 -19.32 -29.00 -77.22
CA ALA A 246 -18.70 -28.20 -78.27
C ALA A 246 -17.54 -28.93 -78.92
N GLY A 247 -16.71 -29.58 -78.14
CA GLY A 247 -15.61 -30.41 -78.62
C GLY A 247 -16.08 -31.58 -79.54
N SER A 248 -17.12 -32.30 -79.13
CA SER A 248 -17.71 -33.38 -79.89
C SER A 248 -18.30 -32.90 -81.22
N ARG A 249 -18.97 -31.73 -81.23
CA ARG A 249 -19.50 -31.13 -82.47
C ARG A 249 -18.38 -30.70 -83.44
N LEU A 250 -17.32 -30.11 -82.90
CA LEU A 250 -16.16 -29.74 -83.70
C LEU A 250 -15.48 -30.97 -84.34
N MET A 251 -15.33 -32.07 -83.58
CA MET A 251 -14.79 -33.32 -84.11
C MET A 251 -15.68 -33.95 -85.22
N GLN A 252 -17.00 -33.96 -85.02
CA GLN A 252 -17.97 -34.42 -86.00
C GLN A 252 -17.91 -33.59 -87.29
N ASN A 253 -17.86 -32.27 -87.18
CA ASN A 253 -17.74 -31.38 -88.34
C ASN A 253 -16.38 -31.54 -89.08
N SER A 254 -15.29 -31.76 -88.35
CA SER A 254 -13.96 -32.01 -88.93
C SER A 254 -13.90 -33.36 -89.68
N LEU A 255 -14.48 -34.41 -89.08
CA LEU A 255 -14.56 -35.74 -89.75
C LEU A 255 -15.43 -35.75 -91.03
N LEU A 256 -16.57 -35.03 -91.01
CA LEU A 256 -17.41 -34.88 -92.20
C LEU A 256 -16.76 -34.08 -93.31
N ASN A 257 -15.93 -33.09 -92.99
CA ASN A 257 -15.14 -32.34 -93.98
C ASN A 257 -13.94 -33.13 -94.51
N PHE A 258 -13.43 -34.09 -93.78
CA PHE A 258 -12.32 -34.96 -94.24
C PHE A 258 -12.78 -36.11 -95.16
N LEU A 259 -14.04 -36.55 -95.05
CA LEU A 259 -14.63 -37.63 -95.83
C LEU A 259 -15.31 -37.16 -97.17
N ARG A 260 -15.25 -35.88 -97.45
CA ARG A 260 -15.76 -35.26 -98.68
C ARG A 260 -14.63 -34.79 -99.53
#